data_16a47b5bd97e2d4dc67a586e275500b5
#
_entry.id   16a47b5bd97e2d4dc67a586e275500b5
#
_cell.length_a   1.000
_cell.length_b   1.000
_cell.length_c   1.000
_cell.angle_alpha   90.00
_cell.angle_beta   90.00
_cell.angle_gamma   90.00
#
_symmetry.space_group_name_H-M   'P 1'
#
loop_
_entity.id
_entity.type
_entity.pdbx_description
1 polymer ?
#
loop_
_entity_poly.entity_id
_entity_poly.type
_entity_poly.pdbx_seq_one_letter_code
_entity_poly.pdbx_strand_id
1 'polypeptide(L)'
;SYGLKEVADLGIWWEGLTGLPVPLGGIIARSNLPPGTISDFTAALRESILKASAEKGNTDAPLYEFIRQHAQEMEAGVINRHIDLYVNEHSLSLAGGGNRAFEKLFSLAEGLSL
;
A
#
# COMPACT_ATOMS: atom_id res chain seq x y z
N SER A 1 11.64 7.63 -23.08
CA SER A 1 10.26 7.32 -23.50
C SER A 1 10.35 6.31 -24.63
N TYR A 2 9.75 5.15 -24.47
CA TYR A 2 9.79 4.04 -25.44
C TYR A 2 8.80 4.23 -26.60
N GLY A 3 8.30 5.43 -26.84
CA GLY A 3 7.32 5.71 -27.90
C GLY A 3 5.95 5.05 -27.70
N LEU A 4 5.69 4.51 -26.51
CA LEU A 4 4.40 3.92 -26.16
C LEU A 4 3.39 5.04 -25.89
N LYS A 5 2.14 4.78 -26.27
CA LYS A 5 1.00 5.66 -26.01
C LYS A 5 0.20 5.08 -24.86
N GLU A 6 -0.07 5.90 -23.85
CA GLU A 6 -1.01 5.54 -22.79
C GLU A 6 -2.42 5.37 -23.37
N VAL A 7 -3.05 4.26 -23.07
CA VAL A 7 -4.42 3.96 -23.51
C VAL A 7 -5.42 4.31 -22.41
N ALA A 8 -5.12 3.95 -21.16
CA ALA A 8 -5.93 4.25 -20.00
C ALA A 8 -5.09 4.16 -18.73
N ASP A 9 -5.34 5.05 -17.77
CA ASP A 9 -4.89 4.93 -16.40
C ASP A 9 -5.93 4.14 -15.59
N LEU A 10 -5.54 2.98 -15.08
CA LEU A 10 -6.45 2.10 -14.33
C LEU A 10 -6.83 2.68 -12.96
N GLY A 11 -5.98 3.51 -12.36
CA GLY A 11 -6.29 4.21 -11.11
C GLY A 11 -7.40 5.23 -11.31
N ILE A 12 -7.26 6.09 -12.30
CA ILE A 12 -8.28 7.09 -12.66
C ILE A 12 -9.60 6.41 -13.06
N TRP A 13 -9.51 5.33 -13.83
CA TRP A 13 -10.69 4.55 -14.21
C TRP A 13 -11.42 3.95 -13.01
N TRP A 14 -10.67 3.33 -12.07
CA TRP A 14 -11.23 2.74 -10.86
C TRP A 14 -11.91 3.78 -9.97
N GLU A 15 -11.20 4.88 -9.68
CA GLU A 15 -11.72 5.96 -8.85
C GLU A 15 -12.96 6.61 -9.48
N GLY A 16 -12.96 6.81 -10.79
CA GLY A 16 -14.11 7.32 -11.54
C GLY A 16 -15.32 6.38 -11.50
N LEU A 17 -15.09 5.06 -11.52
CA LEU A 17 -16.14 4.05 -11.47
C LEU A 17 -16.73 3.85 -10.07
N THR A 18 -15.88 3.91 -9.04
CA THR A 18 -16.25 3.47 -7.69
C THR A 18 -16.32 4.59 -6.66
N GLY A 19 -15.65 5.69 -6.91
CA GLY A 19 -15.40 6.74 -5.91
C GLY A 19 -14.55 6.28 -4.73
N LEU A 20 -13.77 5.20 -4.88
CA LEU A 20 -12.99 4.56 -3.83
C LEU A 20 -11.52 4.48 -4.23
N PRO A 21 -10.58 4.47 -3.27
CA PRO A 21 -9.15 4.30 -3.55
C PRO A 21 -8.88 2.95 -4.22
N VAL A 22 -7.85 2.89 -5.05
CA VAL A 22 -7.44 1.63 -5.71
C VAL A 22 -6.84 0.68 -4.68
N PRO A 23 -7.37 -0.54 -4.49
CA PRO A 23 -6.76 -1.54 -3.63
C PRO A 23 -5.57 -2.20 -4.34
N LEU A 24 -4.35 -1.69 -4.10
CA LEU A 24 -3.14 -2.17 -4.76
C LEU A 24 -2.58 -3.46 -4.15
N GLY A 25 -2.83 -3.67 -2.87
CA GLY A 25 -2.36 -4.85 -2.16
C GLY A 25 -2.79 -4.84 -0.71
N GLY A 26 -2.60 -5.99 -0.05
CA GLY A 26 -2.93 -6.14 1.36
C GLY A 26 -2.19 -7.31 1.99
N ILE A 27 -2.01 -7.24 3.31
CA ILE A 27 -1.48 -8.34 4.10
C ILE A 27 -2.67 -9.17 4.56
N ILE A 28 -2.67 -10.45 4.22
CA ILE A 28 -3.72 -11.39 4.60
C ILE A 28 -3.20 -12.40 5.62
N ALA A 29 -4.06 -12.80 6.53
CA ALA A 29 -3.77 -13.81 7.53
C ALA A 29 -4.76 -14.98 7.38
N ARG A 30 -4.29 -16.19 7.71
CA ARG A 30 -5.20 -17.36 7.75
C ARG A 30 -6.22 -17.18 8.87
N SER A 31 -7.47 -17.54 8.61
CA SER A 31 -8.57 -17.39 9.55
C SER A 31 -8.44 -18.29 10.80
N ASN A 32 -7.61 -19.34 10.74
CA ASN A 32 -7.35 -20.27 11.83
C ASN A 32 -6.19 -19.86 12.75
N LEU A 33 -5.56 -18.70 12.53
CA LEU A 33 -4.56 -18.19 13.46
C LEU A 33 -5.19 -17.74 14.76
N PRO A 34 -4.49 -17.90 15.90
CA PRO A 34 -4.99 -17.39 17.17
C PRO A 34 -5.27 -15.88 17.07
N PRO A 35 -6.42 -15.39 17.59
CA PRO A 35 -6.77 -13.96 17.53
C PRO A 35 -5.69 -13.04 18.10
N GLY A 36 -5.01 -13.44 19.18
CA GLY A 36 -3.89 -12.71 19.75
C GLY A 36 -2.72 -12.52 18.79
N THR A 37 -2.38 -13.55 18.01
CA THR A 37 -1.30 -13.47 17.01
C THR A 37 -1.57 -12.41 15.96
N ILE A 38 -2.80 -12.32 15.46
CA ILE A 38 -3.20 -11.32 14.46
C ILE A 38 -3.14 -9.92 15.06
N SER A 39 -3.65 -9.76 16.29
CA SER A 39 -3.63 -8.49 17.01
C SER A 39 -2.20 -7.99 17.25
N ASP A 40 -1.33 -8.85 17.75
CA ASP A 40 0.06 -8.51 18.07
C ASP A 40 0.84 -8.14 16.80
N PHE A 41 0.66 -8.91 15.72
CA PHE A 41 1.28 -8.61 14.44
C PHE A 41 0.79 -7.26 13.88
N THR A 42 -0.52 -7.01 13.95
CA THR A 42 -1.10 -5.75 13.47
C THR A 42 -0.57 -4.55 14.26
N ALA A 43 -0.43 -4.69 15.58
CA ALA A 43 0.12 -3.65 16.43
C ALA A 43 1.60 -3.39 16.09
N ALA A 44 2.40 -4.44 15.94
CA ALA A 44 3.82 -4.33 15.58
C ALA A 44 4.01 -3.69 14.19
N LEU A 45 3.21 -4.09 13.21
CA LEU A 45 3.24 -3.52 11.85
C LEU A 45 2.89 -2.02 11.88
N ARG A 46 1.83 -1.66 12.59
CA ARG A 46 1.43 -0.26 12.76
C ARG A 46 2.53 0.58 13.41
N GLU A 47 3.15 0.08 14.48
CA GLU A 47 4.26 0.75 15.15
C GLU A 47 5.46 0.93 14.20
N SER A 48 5.79 -0.10 13.42
CA SER A 48 6.86 -0.05 12.42
C SER A 48 6.61 1.04 11.37
N ILE A 49 5.40 1.13 10.83
CA ILE A 49 5.03 2.17 9.85
C ILE A 49 5.14 3.56 10.47
N LEU A 50 4.66 3.75 11.69
CA LEU A 50 4.73 5.04 12.38
C LEU A 50 6.18 5.47 12.65
N LYS A 51 7.04 4.56 13.08
CA LYS A 51 8.48 4.83 13.27
C LYS A 51 9.15 5.21 11.94
N ALA A 52 8.92 4.44 10.89
CA ALA A 52 9.47 4.73 9.57
C ALA A 52 8.99 6.08 9.03
N SER A 53 7.72 6.42 9.25
CA SER A 53 7.15 7.71 8.85
C SER A 53 7.78 8.90 9.61
N ALA A 54 8.14 8.71 10.87
CA ALA A 54 8.81 9.75 11.67
C ALA A 54 10.25 10.03 11.21
N GLU A 55 10.91 9.05 10.60
CA GLU A 55 12.26 9.18 10.03
C GLU A 55 12.25 9.64 8.57
N LYS A 56 11.09 9.75 7.97
CA LYS A 56 10.95 10.14 6.56
C LYS A 56 11.55 11.53 6.31
N GLY A 57 12.35 11.62 5.27
CA GLY A 57 13.08 12.85 4.91
C GLY A 57 14.44 13.00 5.60
N ASN A 58 14.75 12.23 6.64
CA ASN A 58 16.08 12.16 7.22
C ASN A 58 16.92 11.10 6.48
N THR A 59 17.60 11.52 5.41
CA THR A 59 18.40 10.64 4.56
C THR A 59 19.60 10.00 5.25
N ASP A 60 19.96 10.49 6.43
CA ASP A 60 21.07 9.97 7.26
C ASP A 60 20.56 8.93 8.28
N ALA A 61 19.25 8.73 8.40
CA ALA A 61 18.67 7.73 9.28
C ALA A 61 19.05 6.31 8.84
N PRO A 62 19.24 5.38 9.78
CA PRO A 62 19.50 3.97 9.48
C PRO A 62 18.43 3.33 8.56
N LEU A 63 17.21 3.83 8.61
CA LEU A 63 16.13 3.44 7.73
C LEU A 63 16.49 3.61 6.24
N TYR A 64 17.09 4.74 5.86
CA TYR A 64 17.46 5.00 4.47
C TYR A 64 18.61 4.12 4.00
N GLU A 65 19.57 3.81 4.88
CA GLU A 65 20.61 2.85 4.56
C GLU A 65 20.03 1.46 4.27
N PHE A 66 19.10 0.99 5.10
CA PHE A 66 18.39 -0.25 4.87
C PHE A 66 17.59 -0.23 3.55
N ILE A 67 16.87 0.86 3.26
CA ILE A 67 16.11 1.00 2.01
C ILE A 67 17.05 0.94 0.81
N ARG A 68 18.17 1.66 0.81
CA ARG A 68 19.14 1.67 -0.29
C ARG A 68 19.72 0.30 -0.59
N GLN A 69 19.95 -0.53 0.42
CA GLN A 69 20.45 -1.88 0.24
C GLN A 69 19.48 -2.80 -0.50
N HIS A 70 18.19 -2.46 -0.52
CA HIS A 70 17.11 -3.30 -1.07
C HIS A 70 16.35 -2.63 -2.22
N ALA A 71 16.55 -1.34 -2.44
CA ALA A 71 15.89 -0.60 -3.51
C ALA A 71 16.67 -0.72 -4.83
N GLN A 72 15.93 -0.72 -5.94
CA GLN A 72 16.51 -0.60 -7.27
C GLN A 72 16.85 0.85 -7.62
N GLU A 73 16.16 1.81 -6.98
CA GLU A 73 16.35 3.23 -7.14
C GLU A 73 17.13 3.79 -5.94
N MET A 74 18.15 4.61 -6.21
CA MET A 74 19.05 5.15 -5.18
C MET A 74 18.81 6.62 -4.87
N GLU A 75 18.03 7.33 -5.69
CA GLU A 75 17.73 8.73 -5.46
C GLU A 75 16.67 8.90 -4.37
N ALA A 76 17.02 9.59 -3.28
CA ALA A 76 16.13 9.77 -2.12
C ALA A 76 14.77 10.41 -2.47
N GLY A 77 14.74 11.34 -3.44
CA GLY A 77 13.51 11.96 -3.90
C GLY A 77 12.56 10.98 -4.60
N VAL A 78 13.10 10.04 -5.36
CA VAL A 78 12.31 8.99 -6.01
C VAL A 78 11.82 7.98 -4.99
N ILE A 79 12.70 7.56 -4.07
CA ILE A 79 12.35 6.67 -2.96
C ILE A 79 11.19 7.25 -2.14
N ASN A 80 11.27 8.53 -1.75
CA ASN A 80 10.22 9.17 -0.96
C ASN A 80 8.88 9.23 -1.68
N ARG A 81 8.88 9.60 -2.98
CA ARG A 81 7.64 9.60 -3.78
C ARG A 81 7.03 8.22 -3.90
N HIS A 82 7.85 7.18 -4.04
CA HIS A 82 7.40 5.80 -4.09
C HIS A 82 6.78 5.37 -2.75
N ILE A 83 7.45 5.69 -1.64
CA ILE A 83 6.92 5.41 -0.30
C ILE A 83 5.56 6.11 -0.12
N ASP A 84 5.43 7.39 -0.50
CA ASP A 84 4.18 8.14 -0.36
C ASP A 84 3.03 7.55 -1.16
N LEU A 85 3.32 6.99 -2.32
CA LEU A 85 2.31 6.36 -3.14
C LEU A 85 1.77 5.07 -2.51
N TYR A 86 2.64 4.25 -1.93
CA TYR A 86 2.28 2.91 -1.45
C TYR A 86 2.07 2.80 0.06
N VAL A 87 2.64 3.71 0.86
CA VAL A 87 2.52 3.74 2.32
C VAL A 87 1.81 5.01 2.75
N ASN A 88 0.52 4.90 2.99
CA ASN A 88 -0.37 6.01 3.31
C ASN A 88 -1.30 5.65 4.50
N GLU A 89 -2.33 6.42 4.72
CA GLU A 89 -3.31 6.20 5.79
C GLU A 89 -3.98 4.82 5.73
N HIS A 90 -4.19 4.27 4.52
CA HIS A 90 -4.76 2.93 4.35
C HIS A 90 -3.79 1.83 4.76
N SER A 91 -2.49 2.09 4.77
CA SER A 91 -1.48 1.17 5.33
C SER A 91 -1.55 1.08 6.85
N LEU A 92 -2.05 2.13 7.52
CA LEU A 92 -2.26 2.15 8.97
C LEU A 92 -3.62 1.57 9.38
N SER A 93 -4.64 1.75 8.54
CA SER A 93 -5.99 1.26 8.81
C SER A 93 -6.80 1.19 7.51
N LEU A 94 -7.47 0.08 7.29
CA LEU A 94 -8.43 -0.07 6.19
C LEU A 94 -9.80 0.54 6.50
N ALA A 95 -10.00 1.14 7.69
CA ALA A 95 -11.28 1.74 8.06
C ALA A 95 -11.73 2.79 7.03
N GLY A 96 -13.03 2.89 6.83
CA GLY A 96 -13.60 3.80 5.87
C GLY A 96 -13.48 3.34 4.41
N GLY A 97 -12.68 4.02 3.60
CA GLY A 97 -12.56 3.77 2.16
C GLY A 97 -11.90 2.45 1.80
N GLY A 98 -10.86 2.03 2.53
CA GLY A 98 -10.06 0.85 2.22
C GLY A 98 -10.87 -0.45 2.23
N ASN A 99 -11.61 -0.74 3.30
CA ASN A 99 -12.45 -1.94 3.36
C ASN A 99 -13.49 -1.96 2.23
N ARG A 100 -14.17 -0.84 1.98
CA ARG A 100 -15.16 -0.74 0.90
C ARG A 100 -14.54 -0.95 -0.48
N ALA A 101 -13.29 -0.52 -0.67
CA ALA A 101 -12.58 -0.73 -1.92
C ALA A 101 -12.30 -2.22 -2.17
N PHE A 102 -11.88 -2.97 -1.16
CA PHE A 102 -11.70 -4.42 -1.25
C PHE A 102 -13.03 -5.15 -1.47
N GLU A 103 -14.07 -4.82 -0.71
CA GLU A 103 -15.41 -5.38 -0.89
C GLU A 103 -15.93 -5.15 -2.33
N LYS A 104 -15.73 -3.94 -2.85
CA LYS A 104 -16.12 -3.61 -4.22
C LYS A 104 -15.31 -4.38 -5.25
N LEU A 105 -14.00 -4.53 -5.06
CA LEU A 105 -13.14 -5.32 -5.93
C LEU A 105 -13.59 -6.78 -5.99
N PHE A 106 -13.82 -7.41 -4.84
CA PHE A 106 -14.27 -8.81 -4.79
C PHE A 106 -15.66 -8.98 -5.41
N SER A 107 -16.59 -8.07 -5.13
CA SER A 107 -17.92 -8.11 -5.73
C SER A 107 -17.88 -8.01 -7.26
N LEU A 108 -17.00 -7.20 -7.82
CA LEU A 108 -16.81 -7.10 -9.25
C LEU A 108 -16.15 -8.36 -9.83
N ALA A 109 -15.19 -8.94 -9.12
CA ALA A 109 -14.50 -10.16 -9.54
C ALA A 109 -15.44 -11.38 -9.52
N GLU A 110 -16.32 -11.52 -8.52
CA GLU A 110 -17.33 -12.59 -8.45
C GLU A 110 -18.34 -12.52 -9.59
N GLY A 111 -18.65 -11.33 -10.09
CA GLY A 111 -19.51 -11.14 -11.26
C GLY A 111 -18.86 -11.49 -12.60
N LEU A 112 -17.55 -11.65 -12.62
CA LEU A 112 -16.79 -12.13 -13.77
C LEU A 112 -16.68 -13.66 -13.63
N SER A 113 -17.61 -14.40 -14.26
CA SER A 113 -17.46 -15.85 -14.43
C SER A 113 -16.22 -16.10 -15.29
N LEU A 114 -15.08 -16.46 -14.64
CA LEU A 114 -13.86 -16.94 -15.29
C LEU A 114 -14.00 -18.44 -15.55
#